data_6265a82f75a0da0874bc39bd2a460ee6
#
_entry.id   6265a82f75a0da0874bc39bd2a460ee6
#
_cell.length_a   1.000
_cell.length_b   1.000
_cell.length_c   1.000
_cell.angle_alpha   90.00
_cell.angle_beta   90.00
_cell.angle_gamma   90.00
#
_symmetry.space_group_name_H-M   'P 1'
#
loop_
_entity.id
_entity.type
_entity.pdbx_description
1 polymer ?
#
loop_
_entity_poly.entity_id
_entity_poly.type
_entity_poly.pdbx_seq_one_letter_code
_entity_poly.pdbx_strand_id
1 'polypeptide(L)'
;MDPCIRGVVPEWILVSSPILFSTSYACAILVTCVISFHIIGESLARGQGVDRLFTWYEIVMHNANVALLGFSLLVNDMRVEWAFLAFPAVFGIAYVAWAAIYANFIAGVYIYDFMDYRKRGAPLIYLGLLSLQTCFFLVVLALDRVAEWSAPFGALLVLALTWRITTVKNPGQG
;
A
#
# COMPACT_ATOMS: atom_id res chain seq x y z
N MET A 1 3.39 3.60 26.26
CA MET A 1 2.48 2.42 26.28
C MET A 1 2.08 2.18 27.73
N ASP A 2 0.80 2.19 28.01
CA ASP A 2 0.22 2.10 29.35
C ASP A 2 0.62 0.78 30.04
N PRO A 3 1.18 0.79 31.26
CA PRO A 3 1.57 -0.42 32.00
C PRO A 3 0.42 -1.41 32.24
N CYS A 4 -0.83 -0.94 32.24
CA CYS A 4 -2.01 -1.81 32.33
C CYS A 4 -2.20 -2.75 31.14
N ILE A 5 -1.72 -2.39 29.95
CA ILE A 5 -1.87 -3.20 28.72
C ILE A 5 -0.82 -4.32 28.66
N ARG A 6 0.37 -4.10 29.22
CA ARG A 6 1.46 -5.10 29.18
C ARG A 6 1.18 -6.42 29.91
N GLY A 7 0.21 -6.46 30.80
CA GLY A 7 -0.18 -7.68 31.51
C GLY A 7 -1.30 -8.48 30.85
N VAL A 8 -2.02 -7.89 29.88
CA VAL A 8 -3.22 -8.48 29.25
C VAL A 8 -2.97 -8.92 27.83
N VAL A 9 -2.08 -8.24 27.09
CA VAL A 9 -1.79 -8.53 25.69
C VAL A 9 -0.46 -9.27 25.59
N PRO A 10 -0.41 -10.43 24.89
CA PRO A 10 0.84 -11.15 24.63
C PRO A 10 1.90 -10.27 23.96
N GLU A 11 3.14 -10.39 24.39
CA GLU A 11 4.25 -9.57 23.92
C GLU A 11 4.45 -9.63 22.40
N TRP A 12 4.25 -10.80 21.80
CA TRP A 12 4.36 -10.96 20.35
C TRP A 12 3.34 -10.12 19.57
N ILE A 13 2.15 -9.88 20.12
CA ILE A 13 1.15 -8.98 19.51
C ILE A 13 1.64 -7.53 19.58
N LEU A 14 2.20 -7.13 20.72
CA LEU A 14 2.71 -5.76 20.92
C LEU A 14 3.87 -5.44 19.98
N VAL A 15 4.71 -6.43 19.69
CA VAL A 15 5.85 -6.27 18.77
C VAL A 15 5.42 -6.34 17.32
N SER A 16 4.53 -7.27 16.95
CA SER A 16 4.13 -7.48 15.55
C SER A 16 3.16 -6.42 15.03
N SER A 17 2.31 -5.84 15.90
CA SER A 17 1.28 -4.88 15.48
C SER A 17 1.84 -3.65 14.76
N PRO A 18 2.86 -2.93 15.27
CA PRO A 18 3.41 -1.78 14.57
C PRO A 18 4.14 -2.16 13.28
N ILE A 19 4.76 -3.36 13.22
CA ILE A 19 5.39 -3.88 12.01
C ILE A 19 4.33 -4.14 10.93
N LEU A 20 3.26 -4.87 11.27
CA LEU A 20 2.16 -5.17 10.36
C LEU A 20 1.45 -3.89 9.92
N PHE A 21 1.20 -2.97 10.83
CA PHE A 21 0.56 -1.69 10.55
C PHE A 21 1.37 -0.88 9.53
N SER A 22 2.65 -0.64 9.79
CA SER A 22 3.51 0.16 8.92
C SER A 22 3.71 -0.48 7.54
N THR A 23 3.87 -1.81 7.51
CA THR A 23 3.95 -2.59 6.27
C THR A 23 2.65 -2.48 5.47
N SER A 24 1.51 -2.71 6.12
CA SER A 24 0.19 -2.64 5.47
C SER A 24 -0.11 -1.26 4.92
N TYR A 25 0.25 -0.20 5.64
CA TYR A 25 0.01 1.17 5.18
C TYR A 25 0.86 1.51 3.95
N ALA A 26 2.16 1.18 3.96
CA ALA A 26 3.02 1.35 2.80
C ALA A 26 2.51 0.55 1.59
N CYS A 27 2.06 -0.70 1.79
CA CYS A 27 1.47 -1.52 0.74
C CYS A 27 0.16 -0.93 0.20
N ALA A 28 -0.71 -0.41 1.09
CA ALA A 28 -1.97 0.20 0.67
C ALA A 28 -1.72 1.43 -0.22
N ILE A 29 -0.77 2.29 0.13
CA ILE A 29 -0.38 3.44 -0.70
C ILE A 29 0.15 2.95 -2.06
N LEU A 30 1.05 1.95 -2.08
CA LEU A 30 1.59 1.39 -3.31
C LEU A 30 0.48 0.87 -4.23
N VAL A 31 -0.41 0.03 -3.71
CA VAL A 31 -1.50 -0.58 -4.50
C VAL A 31 -2.42 0.49 -5.07
N THR A 32 -2.84 1.44 -4.24
CA THR A 32 -3.68 2.56 -4.69
C THR A 32 -2.99 3.39 -5.77
N CYS A 33 -1.71 3.73 -5.60
CA CYS A 33 -0.94 4.47 -6.61
C CYS A 33 -0.77 3.69 -7.92
N VAL A 34 -0.45 2.40 -7.84
CA VAL A 34 -0.29 1.56 -9.04
C VAL A 34 -1.61 1.48 -9.82
N ILE A 35 -2.73 1.29 -9.15
CA ILE A 35 -4.04 1.23 -9.82
C ILE A 35 -4.41 2.59 -10.39
N SER A 36 -4.33 3.64 -9.58
CA SER A 36 -4.80 4.97 -9.95
C SER A 36 -3.97 5.62 -11.07
N PHE A 37 -2.66 5.41 -11.07
CA PHE A 37 -1.76 6.13 -11.98
C PHE A 37 -1.13 5.25 -13.07
N HIS A 38 -1.06 3.94 -12.87
CA HIS A 38 -0.47 3.04 -13.87
C HIS A 38 -1.54 2.22 -14.60
N ILE A 39 -2.34 1.42 -13.87
CA ILE A 39 -3.28 0.48 -14.49
C ILE A 39 -4.39 1.20 -15.27
N ILE A 40 -4.97 2.25 -14.68
CA ILE A 40 -5.99 3.07 -15.38
C ILE A 40 -5.39 3.69 -16.65
N GLY A 41 -4.21 4.30 -16.54
CA GLY A 41 -3.54 4.92 -17.69
C GLY A 41 -3.20 3.92 -18.79
N GLU A 42 -2.70 2.75 -18.42
CA GLU A 42 -2.36 1.67 -19.38
C GLU A 42 -3.62 1.10 -20.07
N SER A 43 -4.70 0.89 -19.32
CA SER A 43 -5.98 0.39 -19.87
C SER A 43 -6.55 1.37 -20.89
N LEU A 44 -6.52 2.67 -20.59
CA LEU A 44 -6.94 3.71 -21.51
C LEU A 44 -6.07 3.77 -22.77
N ALA A 45 -4.76 3.68 -22.62
CA ALA A 45 -3.83 3.68 -23.75
C ALA A 45 -4.04 2.48 -24.67
N ARG A 46 -4.53 1.36 -24.15
CA ARG A 46 -4.90 0.16 -24.90
C ARG A 46 -6.34 0.19 -25.47
N GLY A 47 -7.09 1.27 -25.25
CA GLY A 47 -8.50 1.37 -25.66
C GLY A 47 -9.44 0.43 -24.88
N GLN A 48 -9.03 -0.03 -23.70
CA GLN A 48 -9.83 -0.87 -22.83
C GLN A 48 -10.73 -0.01 -21.93
N GLY A 49 -11.97 -0.46 -21.72
CA GLY A 49 -12.87 0.19 -20.77
C GLY A 49 -12.36 0.09 -19.34
N VAL A 50 -12.42 1.19 -18.60
CA VAL A 50 -11.95 1.28 -17.21
C VAL A 50 -13.08 1.21 -16.18
N ASP A 51 -14.34 1.14 -16.62
CA ASP A 51 -15.52 1.15 -15.73
C ASP A 51 -15.47 0.07 -14.65
N ARG A 52 -14.86 -1.08 -14.96
CA ARG A 52 -14.65 -2.16 -13.99
C ARG A 52 -13.82 -1.71 -12.79
N LEU A 53 -12.82 -0.84 -12.99
CA LEU A 53 -11.95 -0.35 -11.93
C LEU A 53 -12.63 0.70 -11.05
N PHE A 54 -13.80 1.22 -11.48
CA PHE A 54 -14.61 2.19 -10.74
C PHE A 54 -15.87 1.57 -10.10
N THR A 55 -15.95 0.25 -10.03
CA THR A 55 -17.01 -0.42 -9.26
C THR A 55 -16.80 -0.19 -7.77
N TRP A 56 -17.89 -0.18 -7.00
CA TRP A 56 -17.83 0.13 -5.57
C TRP A 56 -16.86 -0.80 -4.79
N TYR A 57 -16.84 -2.08 -5.13
CA TYR A 57 -15.97 -3.05 -4.46
C TYR A 57 -14.48 -2.84 -4.79
N GLU A 58 -14.14 -2.47 -6.03
CA GLU A 58 -12.75 -2.12 -6.42
C GLU A 58 -12.29 -0.85 -5.68
N ILE A 59 -13.17 0.17 -5.62
CA ILE A 59 -12.87 1.40 -4.86
C ILE A 59 -12.63 1.06 -3.39
N VAL A 60 -13.48 0.22 -2.78
CA VAL A 60 -13.31 -0.18 -1.38
C VAL A 60 -12.02 -0.98 -1.19
N MET A 61 -11.75 -1.98 -2.03
CA MET A 61 -10.56 -2.81 -1.91
C MET A 61 -9.25 -2.03 -2.04
N HIS A 62 -9.22 -1.01 -2.89
CA HIS A 62 -7.98 -0.31 -3.20
C HIS A 62 -7.83 1.03 -2.48
N ASN A 63 -8.92 1.75 -2.24
CA ASN A 63 -8.88 3.10 -1.68
C ASN A 63 -9.22 3.17 -0.19
N ALA A 64 -10.17 2.36 0.29
CA ALA A 64 -10.58 2.40 1.69
C ALA A 64 -9.45 2.01 2.64
N ASN A 65 -8.57 1.08 2.23
CA ASN A 65 -7.43 0.67 3.04
C ASN A 65 -6.50 1.83 3.39
N VAL A 66 -6.23 2.71 2.43
CA VAL A 66 -5.38 3.91 2.69
C VAL A 66 -6.06 4.85 3.67
N ALA A 67 -7.36 5.08 3.51
CA ALA A 67 -8.11 5.95 4.40
C ALA A 67 -8.18 5.39 5.84
N LEU A 68 -8.46 4.08 5.96
CA LEU A 68 -8.53 3.40 7.27
C LEU A 68 -7.18 3.37 7.97
N LEU A 69 -6.10 3.05 7.26
CA LEU A 69 -4.76 3.02 7.83
C LEU A 69 -4.23 4.42 8.14
N GLY A 70 -4.57 5.41 7.31
CA GLY A 70 -4.29 6.82 7.61
C GLY A 70 -5.02 7.31 8.86
N PHE A 71 -6.31 6.97 9.00
CA PHE A 71 -7.05 7.26 10.23
C PHE A 71 -6.43 6.54 11.44
N SER A 72 -6.08 5.26 11.28
CA SER A 72 -5.42 4.50 12.34
C SER A 72 -4.10 5.13 12.78
N LEU A 73 -3.29 5.68 11.86
CA LEU A 73 -2.06 6.41 12.20
C LEU A 73 -2.31 7.57 13.17
N LEU A 74 -3.45 8.24 13.01
CA LEU A 74 -3.78 9.44 13.79
C LEU A 74 -4.39 9.13 15.17
N VAL A 75 -4.96 7.93 15.36
CA VAL A 75 -5.72 7.59 16.58
C VAL A 75 -5.05 6.54 17.45
N ASN A 76 -4.00 5.89 16.97
CA ASN A 76 -3.28 4.90 17.76
C ASN A 76 -1.87 5.38 18.15
N ASP A 77 -1.31 4.74 19.17
CA ASP A 77 0.04 5.01 19.68
C ASP A 77 1.12 4.08 19.06
N MET A 78 0.78 3.36 17.98
CA MET A 78 1.75 2.51 17.29
C MET A 78 2.75 3.38 16.53
N ARG A 79 4.03 3.26 16.88
CA ARG A 79 5.09 4.03 16.23
C ARG A 79 5.68 3.28 15.05
N VAL A 80 5.94 4.03 13.99
CA VAL A 80 6.67 3.54 12.83
C VAL A 80 8.17 3.75 13.07
N GLU A 81 8.96 2.68 12.97
CA GLU A 81 10.39 2.72 13.26
C GLU A 81 11.22 2.37 12.02
N TRP A 82 12.41 2.95 11.93
CA TRP A 82 13.37 2.63 10.86
C TRP A 82 13.71 1.14 10.79
N ALA A 83 13.73 0.46 11.94
CA ALA A 83 13.98 -0.97 12.02
C ALA A 83 12.97 -1.82 11.22
N PHE A 84 11.78 -1.27 10.94
CA PHE A 84 10.73 -1.98 10.20
C PHE A 84 10.88 -1.89 8.69
N LEU A 85 11.83 -1.13 8.16
CA LEU A 85 12.04 -0.91 6.72
C LEU A 85 12.20 -2.21 5.92
N ALA A 86 12.79 -3.24 6.50
CA ALA A 86 12.99 -4.51 5.83
C ALA A 86 11.68 -5.28 5.58
N PHE A 87 10.66 -5.10 6.41
CA PHE A 87 9.43 -5.90 6.33
C PHE A 87 8.60 -5.63 5.07
N PRO A 88 8.36 -4.38 4.64
CA PRO A 88 7.72 -4.11 3.36
C PRO A 88 8.47 -4.71 2.17
N ALA A 89 9.79 -4.69 2.18
CA ALA A 89 10.61 -5.28 1.12
C ALA A 89 10.47 -6.81 1.09
N VAL A 90 10.57 -7.47 2.25
CA VAL A 90 10.36 -8.93 2.39
C VAL A 90 8.95 -9.30 1.94
N PHE A 91 7.93 -8.53 2.35
CA PHE A 91 6.56 -8.74 1.91
C PHE A 91 6.42 -8.61 0.38
N GLY A 92 7.02 -7.58 -0.22
CA GLY A 92 7.02 -7.39 -1.67
C GLY A 92 7.67 -8.56 -2.44
N ILE A 93 8.81 -9.06 -1.96
CA ILE A 93 9.48 -10.23 -2.53
C ILE A 93 8.60 -11.48 -2.40
N ALA A 94 8.02 -11.71 -1.23
CA ALA A 94 7.11 -12.83 -1.00
C ALA A 94 5.87 -12.75 -1.91
N TYR A 95 5.32 -11.54 -2.11
CA TYR A 95 4.19 -11.32 -2.99
C TYR A 95 4.53 -11.62 -4.47
N VAL A 96 5.70 -11.19 -4.96
CA VAL A 96 6.17 -11.51 -6.32
C VAL A 96 6.35 -13.03 -6.49
N ALA A 97 6.97 -13.69 -5.52
CA ALA A 97 7.12 -15.15 -5.54
C ALA A 97 5.75 -15.86 -5.54
N TRP A 98 4.82 -15.42 -4.69
CA TRP A 98 3.46 -15.95 -4.67
C TRP A 98 2.72 -15.72 -5.99
N ALA A 99 2.81 -14.52 -6.58
CA ALA A 99 2.20 -14.21 -7.86
C ALA A 99 2.71 -15.14 -8.99
N ALA A 100 4.01 -15.45 -8.99
CA ALA A 100 4.60 -16.40 -9.92
C ALA A 100 4.08 -17.83 -9.70
N ILE A 101 3.99 -18.30 -8.44
CA ILE A 101 3.43 -19.60 -8.09
C ILE A 101 1.96 -19.66 -8.53
N TYR A 102 1.17 -18.66 -8.19
CA TYR A 102 -0.24 -18.58 -8.53
C TYR A 102 -0.46 -18.63 -10.05
N ALA A 103 0.30 -17.85 -10.80
CA ALA A 103 0.18 -17.80 -12.26
C ALA A 103 0.57 -19.14 -12.93
N ASN A 104 1.64 -19.82 -12.43
CA ASN A 104 2.13 -21.03 -13.08
C ASN A 104 1.36 -22.30 -12.69
N PHE A 105 0.82 -22.38 -11.45
CA PHE A 105 0.27 -23.60 -10.90
C PHE A 105 -1.24 -23.55 -10.64
N ILE A 106 -1.85 -22.35 -10.58
CA ILE A 106 -3.26 -22.20 -10.19
C ILE A 106 -4.08 -21.56 -11.31
N ALA A 107 -3.75 -20.34 -11.73
CA ALA A 107 -4.59 -19.55 -12.63
C ALA A 107 -4.20 -19.65 -14.11
N GLY A 108 -2.96 -20.04 -14.42
CA GLY A 108 -2.45 -20.06 -15.80
C GLY A 108 -2.12 -18.68 -16.38
N VAL A 109 -2.51 -17.61 -15.70
CA VAL A 109 -2.29 -16.22 -16.13
C VAL A 109 -1.85 -15.34 -14.93
N TYR A 110 -1.07 -14.31 -15.20
CA TYR A 110 -0.74 -13.29 -14.21
C TYR A 110 -1.90 -12.33 -14.01
N ILE A 111 -2.19 -11.98 -12.75
CA ILE A 111 -3.21 -10.96 -12.42
C ILE A 111 -2.83 -9.60 -13.02
N TYR A 112 -1.54 -9.27 -12.95
CA TYR A 112 -0.99 -8.07 -13.55
C TYR A 112 0.04 -8.45 -14.61
N ASP A 113 -0.18 -7.99 -15.82
CA ASP A 113 0.65 -8.30 -16.99
C ASP A 113 2.14 -7.88 -16.80
N PHE A 114 2.38 -6.79 -16.08
CA PHE A 114 3.72 -6.32 -15.76
C PHE A 114 4.47 -7.21 -14.73
N MET A 115 3.77 -8.11 -14.05
CA MET A 115 4.37 -9.06 -13.10
C MET A 115 4.81 -10.37 -13.76
N ASP A 116 4.65 -10.53 -15.06
CA ASP A 116 5.13 -11.73 -15.75
C ASP A 116 6.67 -11.71 -15.87
N TYR A 117 7.33 -12.59 -15.09
CA TYR A 117 8.80 -12.69 -15.07
C TYR A 117 9.41 -13.09 -16.40
N ARG A 118 8.62 -13.63 -17.35
CA ARG A 118 9.08 -14.02 -18.68
C ARG A 118 9.31 -12.82 -19.59
N LYS A 119 8.78 -11.66 -19.23
CA LYS A 119 8.93 -10.44 -20.01
C LYS A 119 10.32 -9.84 -19.85
N ARG A 120 10.87 -9.35 -20.96
CA ARG A 120 12.10 -8.56 -20.92
C ARG A 120 11.84 -7.32 -20.07
N GLY A 121 12.66 -7.05 -19.10
CA GLY A 121 12.48 -5.89 -18.20
C GLY A 121 11.76 -6.21 -16.88
N ALA A 122 11.21 -7.42 -16.69
CA ALA A 122 10.61 -7.80 -15.42
C ALA A 122 11.53 -7.52 -14.21
N PRO A 123 12.85 -7.79 -14.24
CA PRO A 123 13.73 -7.44 -13.13
C PRO A 123 13.77 -5.95 -12.80
N LEU A 124 13.70 -5.08 -13.81
CA LEU A 124 13.66 -3.62 -13.61
C LEU A 124 12.32 -3.18 -13.01
N ILE A 125 11.22 -3.79 -13.44
CA ILE A 125 9.89 -3.53 -12.86
C ILE A 125 9.85 -3.96 -11.40
N TYR A 126 10.37 -5.13 -11.07
CA TYR A 126 10.43 -5.61 -9.69
C TYR A 126 11.30 -4.73 -8.80
N LEU A 127 12.47 -4.31 -9.30
CA LEU A 127 13.33 -3.36 -8.60
C LEU A 127 12.62 -2.01 -8.41
N GLY A 128 11.91 -1.53 -9.43
CA GLY A 128 11.11 -0.31 -9.35
C GLY A 128 10.00 -0.40 -8.31
N LEU A 129 9.26 -1.52 -8.27
CA LEU A 129 8.21 -1.75 -7.27
C LEU A 129 8.77 -1.84 -5.85
N LEU A 130 9.91 -2.52 -5.64
CA LEU A 130 10.57 -2.59 -4.34
C LEU A 130 11.08 -1.21 -3.90
N SER A 131 11.65 -0.44 -4.82
CA SER A 131 12.09 0.93 -4.54
C SER A 131 10.92 1.82 -4.17
N LEU A 132 9.81 1.72 -4.91
CA LEU A 132 8.59 2.48 -4.65
C LEU A 132 7.97 2.07 -3.30
N GLN A 133 7.95 0.78 -2.99
CA GLN A 133 7.50 0.26 -1.69
C GLN A 133 8.33 0.84 -0.53
N THR A 134 9.65 0.88 -0.70
CA THR A 134 10.56 1.51 0.26
C THR A 134 10.27 3.00 0.41
N CYS A 135 10.09 3.72 -0.69
CA CYS A 135 9.72 5.14 -0.65
C CYS A 135 8.39 5.37 0.09
N PHE A 136 7.38 4.55 -0.14
CA PHE A 136 6.10 4.70 0.56
C PHE A 136 6.21 4.37 2.05
N PHE A 137 7.06 3.42 2.43
CA PHE A 137 7.36 3.21 3.85
C PHE A 137 7.99 4.46 4.47
N LEU A 138 8.92 5.11 3.78
CA LEU A 138 9.52 6.37 4.26
C LEU A 138 8.49 7.51 4.35
N VAL A 139 7.51 7.55 3.46
CA VAL A 139 6.37 8.47 3.56
C VAL A 139 5.56 8.18 4.82
N VAL A 140 5.23 6.92 5.11
CA VAL A 140 4.49 6.54 6.34
C VAL A 140 5.29 6.92 7.59
N LEU A 141 6.60 6.65 7.61
CA LEU A 141 7.49 7.05 8.70
C LEU A 141 7.49 8.58 8.89
N ALA A 142 7.56 9.34 7.81
CA ALA A 142 7.52 10.80 7.87
C ALA A 142 6.18 11.32 8.39
N LEU A 143 5.07 10.73 7.94
CA LEU A 143 3.72 11.07 8.44
C LEU A 143 3.58 10.82 9.94
N ASP A 144 4.10 9.67 10.43
CA ASP A 144 4.12 9.33 11.85
C ASP A 144 4.89 10.38 12.65
N ARG A 145 6.09 10.76 12.21
CA ARG A 145 6.92 11.80 12.86
C ARG A 145 6.25 13.17 12.88
N VAL A 146 5.61 13.54 11.77
CA VAL A 146 4.88 14.82 11.70
C VAL A 146 3.65 14.80 12.59
N ALA A 147 2.90 13.69 12.64
CA ALA A 147 1.74 13.55 13.52
C ALA A 147 2.14 13.59 15.02
N GLU A 148 3.30 13.03 15.36
CA GLU A 148 3.88 13.11 16.70
C GLU A 148 4.26 14.55 17.09
N TRP A 149 4.87 15.30 16.15
CA TRP A 149 5.24 16.69 16.38
C TRP A 149 4.02 17.63 16.45
N SER A 150 3.04 17.43 15.57
CA SER A 150 1.83 18.24 15.49
C SER A 150 0.67 17.42 14.92
N ALA A 151 -0.22 16.95 15.81
CA ALA A 151 -1.38 16.15 15.40
C ALA A 151 -2.28 16.85 14.34
N PRO A 152 -2.59 18.17 14.42
CA PRO A 152 -3.37 18.84 13.39
C PRO A 152 -2.67 18.87 12.03
N PHE A 153 -1.36 19.09 12.01
CA PHE A 153 -0.59 19.14 10.77
C PHE A 153 -0.42 17.73 10.18
N GLY A 154 -0.17 16.72 11.02
CA GLY A 154 -0.17 15.32 10.60
C GLY A 154 -1.49 14.89 9.99
N ALA A 155 -2.61 15.25 10.63
CA ALA A 155 -3.95 14.96 10.10
C ALA A 155 -4.18 15.61 8.73
N LEU A 156 -3.77 16.87 8.56
CA LEU A 156 -3.86 17.55 7.28
C LEU A 156 -3.07 16.84 6.18
N LEU A 157 -1.83 16.41 6.47
CA LEU A 157 -1.00 15.68 5.50
C LEU A 157 -1.57 14.30 5.15
N VAL A 158 -2.06 13.55 6.13
CA VAL A 158 -2.71 12.25 5.90
C VAL A 158 -3.95 12.43 5.03
N LEU A 159 -4.80 13.43 5.32
CA LEU A 159 -5.98 13.72 4.52
C LEU A 159 -5.61 14.16 3.10
N ALA A 160 -4.61 15.03 2.94
CA ALA A 160 -4.15 15.49 1.64
C ALA A 160 -3.57 14.35 0.79
N LEU A 161 -2.74 13.48 1.38
CA LEU A 161 -2.21 12.30 0.71
C LEU A 161 -3.34 11.36 0.28
N THR A 162 -4.21 10.99 1.22
CA THR A 162 -5.34 10.09 0.95
C THR A 162 -6.22 10.67 -0.17
N TRP A 163 -6.61 11.92 -0.06
CA TRP A 163 -7.39 12.61 -1.09
C TRP A 163 -6.68 12.56 -2.45
N ARG A 164 -5.39 12.90 -2.50
CA ARG A 164 -4.63 12.99 -3.77
C ARG A 164 -4.53 11.66 -4.50
N ILE A 165 -4.40 10.53 -3.79
CA ILE A 165 -4.20 9.21 -4.40
C ILE A 165 -5.50 8.44 -4.63
N THR A 166 -6.59 8.78 -3.91
CA THR A 166 -7.88 8.09 -4.03
C THR A 166 -8.87 8.80 -4.96
N THR A 167 -8.72 10.11 -5.20
CA THR A 167 -9.61 10.89 -6.07
C THR A 167 -9.15 10.84 -7.53
N VAL A 168 -9.17 9.65 -8.13
CA VAL A 168 -8.98 9.52 -9.56
C VAL A 168 -10.34 9.56 -10.24
N LYS A 169 -10.54 10.51 -11.16
CA LYS A 169 -11.78 10.63 -11.93
C LYS A 169 -11.84 9.55 -13.00
N ASN A 170 -13.01 8.94 -13.17
CA ASN A 170 -13.28 8.07 -14.31
C ASN A 170 -13.29 8.95 -15.58
N PRO A 171 -12.33 8.77 -16.49
CA PRO A 171 -12.25 9.59 -17.71
C PRO A 171 -13.41 9.32 -18.70
N GLY A 172 -14.18 8.24 -18.51
CA GLY A 172 -15.37 7.94 -19.30
C GLY A 172 -16.63 8.69 -18.86
N GLN A 173 -16.57 9.47 -17.77
CA GLN A 173 -17.70 10.24 -17.21
C GLN A 173 -17.56 11.76 -17.39
N GLY A 174 -16.64 12.20 -18.22
CA GLY A 174 -16.41 13.62 -18.55
C GLY A 174 -17.05 14.06 -19.84
#